data_d860f71dc71701a54a39a8818dda8b4c
#
_entry.id   d860f71dc71701a54a39a8818dda8b4c
#
_cell.length_a   1.000
_cell.length_b   1.000
_cell.length_c   1.000
_cell.angle_alpha   90.00
_cell.angle_beta   90.00
_cell.angle_gamma   90.00
#
_symmetry.space_group_name_H-M   'P 1'
#
loop_
_entity.id
_entity.type
_entity.pdbx_description
1 polymer ?
#
loop_
_entity_poly.entity_id
_entity_poly.type
_entity_poly.pdbx_seq_one_letter_code
_entity_poly.pdbx_strand_id
1 'polypeptide(L)'
;EEWKEFRETSIREFMRVYERMGIEFYGIEGESFYTDVLEEVVRQVETKPGTKTDAGALIVDMPAVPGEPPVLLKTKDGTTLYITRDIAAATDRYDRFKFSRNLYAVAADQSLHFRQLFRTLAAMGHDWADNCKHIEFGRVHGMSTRKGKVVFLDEVLDEAVTKAREICESSQ
;
A
#
# COMPACT_ATOMS: atom_id res chain seq x y z
N GLU A 1 -1.59 -14.15 19.85
CA GLU A 1 -1.64 -15.51 19.23
C GLU A 1 -2.74 -15.56 18.16
N GLU A 2 -3.99 -15.24 18.46
CA GLU A 2 -5.12 -15.29 17.52
C GLU A 2 -4.90 -14.47 16.25
N TRP A 3 -4.34 -13.24 16.35
CA TRP A 3 -4.02 -12.42 15.19
C TRP A 3 -3.05 -13.09 14.20
N LYS A 4 -2.06 -13.82 14.71
CA LYS A 4 -1.11 -14.56 13.86
C LYS A 4 -1.80 -15.68 13.09
N GLU A 5 -2.67 -16.40 13.73
CA GLU A 5 -3.45 -17.49 13.13
C GLU A 5 -4.38 -16.97 12.03
N PHE A 6 -5.10 -15.87 12.29
CA PHE A 6 -5.94 -15.22 11.27
C PHE A 6 -5.11 -14.73 10.08
N ARG A 7 -3.94 -14.12 10.34
CA ARG A 7 -3.02 -13.68 9.29
C ARG A 7 -2.53 -14.85 8.44
N GLU A 8 -2.09 -15.93 9.05
CA GLU A 8 -1.60 -17.11 8.34
C GLU A 8 -2.70 -17.77 7.50
N THR A 9 -3.90 -17.88 8.03
CA THR A 9 -5.06 -18.40 7.30
C THR A 9 -5.38 -17.52 6.09
N SER A 10 -5.41 -16.20 6.27
CA SER A 10 -5.65 -15.26 5.17
C SER A 10 -4.57 -15.36 4.09
N ILE A 11 -3.30 -15.46 4.46
CA ILE A 11 -2.19 -15.62 3.51
C ILE A 11 -2.35 -16.91 2.71
N ARG A 12 -2.68 -18.04 3.36
CA ARG A 12 -2.90 -19.31 2.65
C ARG A 12 -3.99 -19.19 1.59
N GLU A 13 -5.12 -18.57 1.95
CA GLU A 13 -6.23 -18.39 1.00
C GLU A 13 -5.83 -17.47 -0.15
N PHE A 14 -5.14 -16.38 0.11
CA PHE A 14 -4.64 -15.50 -0.95
C PHE A 14 -3.66 -16.23 -1.87
N MET A 15 -2.71 -16.97 -1.32
CA MET A 15 -1.73 -17.72 -2.11
C MET A 15 -2.38 -18.78 -2.99
N ARG A 16 -3.42 -19.47 -2.51
CA ARG A 16 -4.19 -20.42 -3.32
C ARG A 16 -4.79 -19.78 -4.57
N VAL A 17 -5.36 -18.57 -4.43
CA VAL A 17 -5.94 -17.86 -5.56
C VAL A 17 -4.85 -17.35 -6.51
N TYR A 18 -3.74 -16.84 -5.98
CA TYR A 18 -2.62 -16.38 -6.80
C TYR A 18 -1.96 -17.52 -7.57
N GLU A 19 -1.76 -18.68 -6.95
CA GLU A 19 -1.26 -19.90 -7.61
C GLU A 19 -2.18 -20.32 -8.76
N ARG A 20 -3.50 -20.30 -8.57
CA ARG A 20 -4.49 -20.55 -9.62
C ARG A 20 -4.35 -19.58 -10.81
N MET A 21 -3.94 -18.34 -10.55
CA MET A 21 -3.69 -17.32 -11.56
C MET A 21 -2.28 -17.39 -12.17
N GLY A 22 -1.44 -18.30 -11.72
CA GLY A 22 -0.03 -18.38 -12.13
C GLY A 22 0.83 -17.22 -11.63
N ILE A 23 0.45 -16.58 -10.51
CA ILE A 23 1.17 -15.46 -9.94
C ILE A 23 2.09 -15.95 -8.83
N GLU A 24 3.37 -15.62 -8.96
CA GLU A 24 4.40 -15.88 -7.95
C GLU A 24 4.91 -14.57 -7.35
N PHE A 25 5.14 -14.56 -6.04
CA PHE A 25 5.70 -13.41 -5.32
C PHE A 25 7.10 -13.70 -4.83
N TYR A 26 7.97 -12.70 -4.93
CA TYR A 26 9.30 -12.76 -4.32
C TYR A 26 9.24 -12.78 -2.79
N GLY A 27 8.24 -12.10 -2.19
CA GLY A 27 8.05 -12.05 -0.75
C GLY A 27 6.72 -11.42 -0.37
N ILE A 28 6.33 -11.63 0.90
CA ILE A 28 5.11 -11.07 1.49
C ILE A 28 5.51 -10.29 2.73
N GLU A 29 5.35 -8.97 2.68
CA GLU A 29 5.69 -8.05 3.76
C GLU A 29 4.44 -7.27 4.18
N GLY A 30 3.94 -7.53 5.37
CA GLY A 30 2.83 -6.79 5.95
C GLY A 30 3.32 -5.59 6.77
N GLU A 31 2.42 -4.70 7.18
CA GLU A 31 2.70 -3.52 7.99
C GLU A 31 3.48 -3.83 9.28
N SER A 32 3.21 -4.98 9.90
CA SER A 32 3.89 -5.41 11.13
C SER A 32 5.38 -5.69 10.96
N PHE A 33 5.85 -5.86 9.72
CA PHE A 33 7.27 -6.06 9.41
C PHE A 33 8.11 -4.83 9.77
N TYR A 34 7.51 -3.63 9.70
CA TYR A 34 8.19 -2.36 9.90
C TYR A 34 7.97 -1.74 11.29
N THR A 35 7.29 -2.43 12.22
CA THR A 35 6.91 -1.87 13.54
C THR A 35 8.12 -1.37 14.35
N ASP A 36 9.21 -2.13 14.35
CA ASP A 36 10.38 -1.86 15.17
C ASP A 36 11.23 -0.67 14.67
N VAL A 37 11.02 -0.22 13.43
CA VAL A 37 11.79 0.88 12.81
C VAL A 37 11.02 2.20 12.74
N LEU A 38 9.75 2.22 13.14
CA LEU A 38 8.89 3.41 12.98
C LEU A 38 9.39 4.63 13.75
N GLU A 39 9.89 4.44 14.97
CA GLU A 39 10.43 5.56 15.77
C GLU A 39 11.68 6.17 15.12
N GLU A 40 12.51 5.34 14.49
CA GLU A 40 13.67 5.81 13.76
C GLU A 40 13.26 6.61 12.53
N VAL A 41 12.27 6.13 11.77
CA VAL A 41 11.71 6.86 10.63
C VAL A 41 11.15 8.21 11.06
N VAL A 42 10.42 8.27 12.18
CA VAL A 42 9.90 9.52 12.74
C VAL A 42 11.05 10.48 13.03
N ARG A 43 12.09 10.04 13.74
CA ARG A 43 13.26 10.89 14.05
C ARG A 43 13.95 11.41 12.80
N GLN A 44 14.09 10.59 11.77
CA GLN A 44 14.69 11.01 10.50
C GLN A 44 13.87 12.09 9.82
N VAL A 45 12.55 11.96 9.81
CA VAL A 45 11.66 12.97 9.20
C VAL A 45 11.62 14.24 10.04
N GLU A 46 11.63 14.15 11.36
CA GLU A 46 11.63 15.31 12.30
C GLU A 46 12.79 16.28 12.01
N THR A 47 13.93 15.79 11.55
CA THR A 47 15.08 16.63 11.21
C THR A 47 14.98 17.34 9.87
N LYS A 48 13.94 17.07 9.07
CA LYS A 48 13.82 17.58 7.71
C LYS A 48 13.09 18.93 7.67
N PRO A 49 13.45 19.80 6.70
CA PRO A 49 12.76 21.07 6.48
C PRO A 49 11.26 20.86 6.26
N GLY A 50 10.45 21.73 6.87
CA GLY A 50 9.00 21.66 6.76
C GLY A 50 8.33 20.71 7.76
N THR A 51 9.07 19.95 8.53
CA THR A 51 8.49 19.15 9.63
C THR A 51 8.29 20.05 10.85
N LYS A 52 7.10 19.99 11.45
CA LYS A 52 6.75 20.74 12.65
C LYS A 52 5.75 20.01 13.51
N THR A 53 5.70 20.38 14.78
CA THR A 53 4.61 19.95 15.68
C THR A 53 3.47 20.98 15.60
N ASP A 54 2.27 20.51 15.28
CA ASP A 54 1.06 21.31 15.25
C ASP A 54 -0.02 20.66 16.13
N ALA A 55 -0.55 21.42 17.10
CA ALA A 55 -1.50 20.94 18.09
C ALA A 55 -1.11 19.58 18.75
N GLY A 56 0.20 19.36 18.93
CA GLY A 56 0.76 18.12 19.50
C GLY A 56 0.95 16.97 18.49
N ALA A 57 0.52 17.12 17.24
CA ALA A 57 0.74 16.16 16.18
C ALA A 57 1.99 16.52 15.37
N LEU A 58 2.72 15.51 14.90
CA LEU A 58 3.85 15.69 14.00
C LEU A 58 3.37 15.72 12.55
N ILE A 59 3.62 16.82 11.87
CA ILE A 59 3.22 17.01 10.48
C ILE A 59 4.41 17.41 9.59
N VAL A 60 4.33 17.07 8.33
CA VAL A 60 5.20 17.62 7.28
C VAL A 60 4.37 18.62 6.47
N ASP A 61 4.73 19.90 6.63
CA ASP A 61 4.11 21.00 5.92
C ASP A 61 4.89 21.22 4.61
N MET A 62 4.52 20.47 3.60
CA MET A 62 5.18 20.59 2.30
C MET A 62 4.61 21.77 1.53
N PRO A 63 5.48 22.52 0.77
CA PRO A 63 4.99 23.56 -0.12
C PRO A 63 3.97 22.97 -1.07
N ALA A 64 2.77 23.50 -0.97
CA ALA A 64 1.54 22.84 -1.27
C ALA A 64 1.27 22.66 -2.77
N VAL A 65 0.62 21.56 -3.06
CA VAL A 65 -0.47 21.63 -4.04
C VAL A 65 -1.61 22.36 -3.33
N PRO A 66 -2.11 23.48 -3.86
CA PRO A 66 -3.17 24.23 -3.20
C PRO A 66 -4.36 23.34 -2.88
N GLY A 67 -4.76 23.28 -1.61
CA GLY A 67 -5.88 22.48 -1.13
C GLY A 67 -5.53 21.08 -0.62
N GLU A 68 -4.29 20.62 -0.66
CA GLU A 68 -3.88 19.38 0.00
C GLU A 68 -3.57 19.63 1.48
N PRO A 69 -4.07 18.76 2.39
CA PRO A 69 -3.73 18.85 3.81
C PRO A 69 -2.25 18.49 4.03
N PRO A 70 -1.64 18.99 5.14
CA PRO A 70 -0.30 18.57 5.53
C PRO A 70 -0.24 17.07 5.78
N VAL A 71 0.94 16.49 5.62
CA VAL A 71 1.16 15.07 5.89
C VAL A 71 1.22 14.86 7.39
N LEU A 72 0.32 14.06 7.92
CA LEU A 72 0.30 13.67 9.32
C LEU A 72 1.11 12.38 9.50
N LEU A 73 2.22 12.47 10.27
CA LEU A 73 3.10 11.35 10.56
C LEU A 73 2.77 10.68 11.88
N LYS A 74 2.45 11.49 12.89
CA LYS A 74 2.18 11.03 14.24
C LYS A 74 1.09 11.88 14.87
N THR A 75 0.13 11.24 15.50
CA THR A 75 -0.95 11.90 16.20
C THR A 75 -0.47 12.52 17.53
N LYS A 76 -1.28 13.38 18.14
CA LYS A 76 -0.97 14.03 19.43
C LYS A 76 -0.74 13.06 20.59
N ASP A 77 -1.34 11.88 20.54
CA ASP A 77 -1.19 10.78 21.51
C ASP A 77 0.00 9.86 21.20
N GLY A 78 0.80 10.22 20.21
CA GLY A 78 2.04 9.52 19.88
C GLY A 78 1.89 8.34 18.93
N THR A 79 0.68 8.07 18.40
CA THR A 79 0.46 6.98 17.45
C THR A 79 0.97 7.34 16.07
N THR A 80 1.80 6.49 15.46
CA THR A 80 2.25 6.62 14.08
C THR A 80 1.15 6.23 13.10
N LEU A 81 1.11 6.90 11.95
CA LEU A 81 0.13 6.63 10.90
C LEU A 81 0.68 5.74 9.78
N TYR A 82 -0.20 5.29 8.89
CA TYR A 82 0.16 4.40 7.77
C TYR A 82 1.31 4.94 6.92
N ILE A 83 1.35 6.25 6.69
CA ILE A 83 2.41 6.85 5.87
C ILE A 83 3.81 6.65 6.47
N THR A 84 3.93 6.61 7.79
CA THR A 84 5.22 6.33 8.48
C THR A 84 5.71 4.91 8.16
N ARG A 85 4.79 3.96 8.11
CA ARG A 85 5.10 2.57 7.71
C ARG A 85 5.48 2.47 6.24
N ASP A 86 4.81 3.22 5.38
CA ASP A 86 5.12 3.23 3.94
C ASP A 86 6.45 3.91 3.64
N ILE A 87 6.84 4.94 4.41
CA ILE A 87 8.18 5.51 4.35
C ILE A 87 9.23 4.45 4.74
N ALA A 88 9.03 3.75 5.84
CA ALA A 88 9.90 2.66 6.27
C ALA A 88 10.02 1.58 5.19
N ALA A 89 8.90 1.15 4.63
CA ALA A 89 8.83 0.12 3.59
C ALA A 89 9.53 0.56 2.29
N ALA A 90 9.34 1.81 1.87
CA ALA A 90 9.98 2.33 0.66
C ALA A 90 11.50 2.40 0.82
N THR A 91 11.98 2.86 1.98
CA THR A 91 13.40 2.96 2.29
C THR A 91 14.05 1.58 2.35
N ASP A 92 13.46 0.65 3.08
CA ASP A 92 13.95 -0.74 3.19
C ASP A 92 13.99 -1.43 1.81
N ARG A 93 12.95 -1.27 0.99
CA ARG A 93 12.94 -1.81 -0.38
C ARG A 93 14.05 -1.23 -1.23
N TYR A 94 14.30 0.07 -1.15
CA TYR A 94 15.41 0.66 -1.86
C TYR A 94 16.75 0.12 -1.37
N ASP A 95 16.92 -0.02 -0.07
CA ASP A 95 18.19 -0.52 0.50
C ASP A 95 18.49 -1.96 0.10
N ARG A 96 17.46 -2.81 0.07
CA ARG A 96 17.61 -4.23 -0.32
C ARG A 96 17.71 -4.46 -1.82
N PHE A 97 16.93 -3.74 -2.61
CA PHE A 97 16.77 -4.05 -4.04
C PHE A 97 17.45 -3.04 -4.96
N LYS A 98 17.81 -1.83 -4.47
CA LYS A 98 18.34 -0.73 -5.29
C LYS A 98 17.55 -0.56 -6.59
N PHE A 99 16.22 -0.58 -6.48
CA PHE A 99 15.30 -0.60 -7.60
C PHE A 99 15.47 0.63 -8.53
N SER A 100 15.33 0.41 -9.82
CA SER A 100 15.20 1.48 -10.80
C SER A 100 13.77 2.04 -10.89
N ARG A 101 12.77 1.26 -10.47
CA ARG A 101 11.37 1.65 -10.34
C ARG A 101 10.71 0.90 -9.21
N ASN A 102 9.86 1.59 -8.45
CA ASN A 102 8.99 1.00 -7.45
C ASN A 102 7.52 1.33 -7.80
N LEU A 103 6.77 0.30 -8.18
CA LEU A 103 5.40 0.44 -8.66
C LEU A 103 4.42 0.01 -7.57
N TYR A 104 3.56 0.92 -7.15
CA TYR A 104 2.51 0.69 -6.16
C TYR A 104 1.18 0.49 -6.88
N ALA A 105 0.77 -0.76 -7.07
CA ALA A 105 -0.53 -1.10 -7.66
C ALA A 105 -1.61 -1.04 -6.58
N VAL A 106 -2.28 0.09 -6.45
CA VAL A 106 -3.27 0.38 -5.40
C VAL A 106 -4.43 1.20 -5.99
N ALA A 107 -5.63 1.03 -5.42
CA ALA A 107 -6.83 1.70 -5.92
C ALA A 107 -6.72 3.24 -5.89
N ALA A 108 -7.37 3.90 -6.84
CA ALA A 108 -7.27 5.34 -7.09
C ALA A 108 -7.69 6.23 -5.90
N ASP A 109 -8.51 5.73 -4.98
CA ASP A 109 -8.88 6.46 -3.76
C ASP A 109 -7.70 6.67 -2.77
N GLN A 110 -6.56 6.03 -3.00
CA GLN A 110 -5.31 6.23 -2.26
C GLN A 110 -4.35 7.23 -2.94
N SER A 111 -4.75 7.89 -4.02
CA SER A 111 -3.87 8.78 -4.81
C SER A 111 -3.26 9.91 -3.99
N LEU A 112 -4.01 10.53 -3.08
CA LEU A 112 -3.49 11.54 -2.18
C LEU A 112 -2.37 10.99 -1.28
N HIS A 113 -2.59 9.81 -0.70
CA HIS A 113 -1.63 9.15 0.16
C HIS A 113 -0.29 8.91 -0.56
N PHE A 114 -0.32 8.36 -1.78
CA PHE A 114 0.91 8.12 -2.55
C PHE A 114 1.61 9.40 -3.00
N ARG A 115 0.86 10.44 -3.38
CA ARG A 115 1.47 11.75 -3.65
C ARG A 115 2.18 12.30 -2.42
N GLN A 116 1.56 12.20 -1.25
CA GLN A 116 2.16 12.64 0.02
C GLN A 116 3.39 11.79 0.37
N LEU A 117 3.32 10.47 0.20
CA LEU A 117 4.44 9.55 0.45
C LEU A 117 5.66 9.92 -0.41
N PHE A 118 5.49 10.01 -1.73
CA PHE A 118 6.62 10.28 -2.63
C PHE A 118 7.25 11.65 -2.40
N ARG A 119 6.42 12.66 -2.12
CA ARG A 119 6.92 14.00 -1.76
C ARG A 119 7.65 14.00 -0.42
N THR A 120 7.20 13.24 0.56
CA THR A 120 7.90 13.09 1.85
C THR A 120 9.25 12.42 1.65
N LEU A 121 9.32 11.36 0.86
CA LEU A 121 10.59 10.70 0.51
C LEU A 121 11.56 11.67 -0.19
N ALA A 122 11.07 12.46 -1.14
CA ALA A 122 11.89 13.48 -1.79
C ALA A 122 12.38 14.58 -0.80
N ALA A 123 11.50 15.04 0.11
CA ALA A 123 11.86 15.99 1.17
C ALA A 123 12.87 15.41 2.18
N MET A 124 12.88 14.11 2.37
CA MET A 124 13.90 13.40 3.16
C MET A 124 15.27 13.36 2.44
N GLY A 125 15.33 13.71 1.15
CA GLY A 125 16.55 13.72 0.35
C GLY A 125 16.84 12.40 -0.34
N HIS A 126 15.81 11.57 -0.58
CA HIS A 126 15.95 10.33 -1.34
C HIS A 126 15.88 10.60 -2.84
N ASP A 127 17.00 10.51 -3.54
CA ASP A 127 17.11 10.75 -4.99
C ASP A 127 16.25 9.79 -5.82
N TRP A 128 15.94 8.62 -5.27
CA TRP A 128 15.11 7.61 -5.90
C TRP A 128 13.59 7.81 -5.72
N ALA A 129 13.18 8.83 -4.99
CA ALA A 129 11.74 9.10 -4.75
C ALA A 129 10.96 9.26 -6.06
N ASP A 130 11.55 9.88 -7.09
CA ASP A 130 10.95 10.04 -8.42
C ASP A 130 10.78 8.73 -9.19
N ASN A 131 11.44 7.67 -8.76
CA ASN A 131 11.30 6.32 -9.32
C ASN A 131 10.10 5.56 -8.75
N CYS A 132 9.44 6.10 -7.71
CA CYS A 132 8.23 5.55 -7.14
C CYS A 132 7.01 6.02 -7.95
N LYS A 133 6.13 5.10 -8.34
CA LYS A 133 4.93 5.40 -9.13
C LYS A 133 3.71 4.71 -8.56
N HIS A 134 2.61 5.43 -8.43
CA HIS A 134 1.31 4.88 -8.13
C HIS A 134 0.65 4.42 -9.44
N ILE A 135 0.35 3.14 -9.54
CA ILE A 135 -0.39 2.53 -10.65
C ILE A 135 -1.83 2.37 -10.17
N GLU A 136 -2.65 3.29 -10.59
CA GLU A 136 -4.03 3.40 -10.14
C GLU A 136 -4.94 2.41 -10.87
N PHE A 137 -5.87 1.81 -10.14
CA PHE A 137 -6.99 1.07 -10.71
C PHE A 137 -8.31 1.48 -10.05
N GLY A 138 -9.40 1.34 -10.80
CA GLY A 138 -10.75 1.65 -10.33
C GLY A 138 -11.32 0.56 -9.43
N ARG A 139 -12.32 0.92 -8.64
CA ARG A 139 -13.12 -0.07 -7.89
C ARG A 139 -14.22 -0.65 -8.76
N VAL A 140 -14.57 -1.90 -8.50
CA VAL A 140 -15.75 -2.53 -9.12
C VAL A 140 -17.01 -1.87 -8.55
N HIS A 141 -17.84 -1.30 -9.41
CA HIS A 141 -19.09 -0.65 -9.01
C HIS A 141 -20.08 -1.66 -8.42
N GLY A 142 -20.79 -1.23 -7.37
CA GLY A 142 -21.82 -2.06 -6.73
C GLY A 142 -21.30 -3.04 -5.69
N MET A 143 -19.99 -3.21 -5.53
CA MET A 143 -19.40 -4.00 -4.46
C MET A 143 -19.23 -3.19 -3.19
N SER A 144 -19.63 -3.78 -2.06
CA SER A 144 -19.42 -3.19 -0.73
C SER A 144 -19.33 -4.27 0.33
N THR A 145 -18.15 -4.45 0.90
CA THR A 145 -17.94 -5.36 2.04
C THR A 145 -18.81 -5.01 3.24
N ARG A 146 -19.03 -3.71 3.49
CA ARG A 146 -19.91 -3.22 4.58
C ARG A 146 -21.38 -3.58 4.38
N LYS A 147 -21.82 -3.80 3.15
CA LYS A 147 -23.22 -4.14 2.80
C LYS A 147 -23.39 -5.63 2.44
N GLY A 148 -22.35 -6.45 2.59
CA GLY A 148 -22.37 -7.87 2.26
C GLY A 148 -22.50 -8.18 0.76
N LYS A 149 -22.34 -7.17 -0.11
CA LYS A 149 -22.33 -7.37 -1.57
C LYS A 149 -20.90 -7.50 -2.06
N VAL A 150 -20.38 -8.71 -2.00
CA VAL A 150 -19.02 -9.04 -2.45
C VAL A 150 -19.13 -10.15 -3.49
N VAL A 151 -18.38 -10.01 -4.58
CA VAL A 151 -18.13 -11.10 -5.52
C VAL A 151 -16.70 -11.58 -5.25
N PHE A 152 -16.55 -12.84 -4.92
CA PHE A 152 -15.23 -13.40 -4.68
C PHE A 152 -14.49 -13.65 -6.00
N LEU A 153 -13.17 -13.46 -5.99
CA LEU A 153 -12.35 -13.67 -7.18
C LEU A 153 -12.46 -15.11 -7.70
N ASP A 154 -12.55 -16.10 -6.82
CA ASP A 154 -12.78 -17.50 -7.20
C ASP A 154 -14.04 -17.69 -8.03
N GLU A 155 -15.15 -17.03 -7.68
CA GLU A 155 -16.41 -17.10 -8.41
C GLU A 155 -16.26 -16.55 -9.84
N VAL A 156 -15.53 -15.44 -9.97
CA VAL A 156 -15.23 -14.85 -11.28
C VAL A 156 -14.38 -15.77 -12.13
N LEU A 157 -13.37 -16.41 -11.54
CA LEU A 157 -12.49 -17.35 -12.21
C LEU A 157 -13.24 -18.63 -12.64
N ASP A 158 -14.15 -19.13 -11.80
CA ASP A 158 -14.98 -20.30 -12.11
C ASP A 158 -15.92 -20.01 -13.28
N GLU A 159 -16.58 -18.85 -13.28
CA GLU A 159 -17.45 -18.42 -14.38
C GLU A 159 -16.65 -18.24 -15.68
N ALA A 160 -15.47 -17.65 -15.62
CA ALA A 160 -14.61 -17.48 -16.77
C ALA A 160 -14.20 -18.84 -17.40
N VAL A 161 -13.83 -19.82 -16.58
CA VAL A 161 -13.50 -21.18 -17.02
C VAL A 161 -14.72 -21.85 -17.67
N THR A 162 -15.88 -21.72 -17.04
CA THR A 162 -17.13 -22.30 -17.57
C THR A 162 -17.47 -21.74 -18.93
N LYS A 163 -17.46 -20.41 -19.08
CA LYS A 163 -17.73 -19.76 -20.36
C LYS A 163 -16.70 -20.09 -21.45
N ALA A 164 -15.43 -20.19 -21.09
CA ALA A 164 -14.39 -20.59 -22.02
C ALA A 164 -14.63 -22.02 -22.56
N ARG A 165 -15.03 -22.96 -21.70
CA ARG A 165 -15.38 -24.33 -22.11
C ARG A 165 -16.59 -24.36 -23.07
N GLU A 166 -17.67 -23.65 -22.71
CA GLU A 166 -18.87 -23.55 -23.57
C GLU A 166 -18.53 -23.02 -24.97
N ILE A 167 -17.67 -22.00 -25.07
CA ILE A 167 -17.23 -21.46 -26.36
C ILE A 167 -16.42 -22.50 -27.16
N CYS A 168 -15.49 -23.21 -26.51
CA CYS A 168 -14.70 -24.24 -27.16
C CYS A 168 -15.57 -25.40 -27.66
N GLU A 169 -16.55 -25.83 -26.87
CA GLU A 169 -17.47 -26.91 -27.25
C GLU A 169 -18.42 -26.52 -28.40
N SER A 170 -18.86 -25.25 -28.40
CA SER A 170 -19.73 -24.73 -29.48
C SER A 170 -19.01 -24.46 -30.82
N SER A 171 -17.68 -24.45 -30.78
CA SER A 171 -16.84 -24.17 -31.96
C SER A 171 -16.31 -25.43 -32.66
N GLN A 172 -16.67 -26.62 -32.15
CA GLN A 172 -16.39 -27.93 -32.77
C GLN A 172 -17.59 -28.40 -33.59
#